data_05696a0db01fd9da415ec978b3966505
#
_entry.id   05696a0db01fd9da415ec978b3966505
#
_cell.length_a   1.000
_cell.length_b   1.000
_cell.length_c   1.000
_cell.angle_alpha   90.00
_cell.angle_beta   90.00
_cell.angle_gamma   90.00
#
_symmetry.space_group_name_H-M   'P 1'
#
loop_
_entity.id
_entity.type
_entity.pdbx_description
1 polymer ?
#
loop_
_entity_poly.entity_id
_entity_poly.type
_entity_poly.pdbx_seq_one_letter_code
_entity_poly.pdbx_strand_id
1 'polypeptide(L)'
;MRILGCLDGTNAEQIGRAAQMFNATPPPAFGLLTVIDIGPREDIDRMRGRFLRAPMRHQPVTREMLAAEEAAAQDILSAGLACVQGAETLVRQGRPELEIVNAAAEWKADVILIGAHAEYGEPPQVGPRSVGHVARFVLDHAPCPVLLVRPLAREQFPINR
;
A
#
# COMPACT_ATOMS: atom_id res chain seq x y z
N MET A 1 11.98 10.10 14.75
CA MET A 1 10.77 9.32 14.42
C MET A 1 10.72 9.12 12.92
N ARG A 2 10.48 7.88 12.47
CA ARG A 2 10.44 7.48 11.05
C ARG A 2 9.03 7.00 10.72
N ILE A 3 8.38 7.60 9.74
CA ILE A 3 6.99 7.36 9.37
C ILE A 3 6.93 6.81 7.96
N LEU A 4 6.40 5.60 7.78
CA LEU A 4 6.28 4.93 6.49
C LEU A 4 4.86 5.07 5.96
N GLY A 5 4.68 5.82 4.87
CA GLY A 5 3.41 5.95 4.15
C GLY A 5 3.30 4.95 3.02
N CYS A 6 2.25 4.10 3.05
CA CYS A 6 2.00 3.08 2.02
C CYS A 6 1.05 3.64 0.96
N LEU A 7 1.53 3.71 -0.28
CA LEU A 7 0.78 4.22 -1.43
C LEU A 7 0.22 3.08 -2.27
N ASP A 8 -1.05 3.20 -2.65
CA ASP A 8 -1.77 2.25 -3.50
C ASP A 8 -2.18 2.81 -4.87
N GLY A 9 -1.74 4.03 -5.20
CA GLY A 9 -2.07 4.74 -6.41
C GLY A 9 -3.31 5.65 -6.31
N THR A 10 -4.09 5.55 -5.24
CA THR A 10 -5.33 6.35 -5.06
C THR A 10 -5.33 7.20 -3.79
N ASN A 11 -4.42 6.94 -2.86
CA ASN A 11 -4.46 7.45 -1.49
C ASN A 11 -3.40 8.53 -1.14
N ALA A 12 -2.67 9.05 -2.13
CA ALA A 12 -1.56 10.01 -1.91
C ALA A 12 -1.98 11.23 -1.07
N GLU A 13 -3.11 11.86 -1.38
CA GLU A 13 -3.62 13.00 -0.62
C GLU A 13 -3.99 12.63 0.83
N GLN A 14 -4.56 11.45 1.03
CA GLN A 14 -4.97 10.98 2.35
C GLN A 14 -3.75 10.71 3.23
N ILE A 15 -2.74 10.06 2.67
CA ILE A 15 -1.44 9.85 3.33
C ILE A 15 -0.76 11.19 3.64
N GLY A 16 -0.77 12.14 2.69
CA GLY A 16 -0.24 13.48 2.90
C GLY A 16 -0.93 14.23 4.04
N ARG A 17 -2.26 14.19 4.12
CA ARG A 17 -3.02 14.77 5.24
C ARG A 17 -2.71 14.09 6.57
N ALA A 18 -2.56 12.78 6.59
CA ALA A 18 -2.17 12.05 7.79
C ALA A 18 -0.73 12.39 8.23
N ALA A 19 0.19 12.55 7.28
CA ALA A 19 1.56 12.96 7.55
C ALA A 19 1.64 14.31 8.26
N GLN A 20 0.77 15.27 7.92
CA GLN A 20 0.69 16.60 8.56
C GLN A 20 0.29 16.53 10.05
N MET A 21 -0.28 15.43 10.52
CA MET A 21 -0.61 15.24 11.93
C MET A 21 0.64 15.03 12.80
N PHE A 22 1.77 14.65 12.18
CA PHE A 22 3.04 14.39 12.88
C PHE A 22 3.95 15.60 12.83
N ASN A 23 3.60 16.61 13.62
CA ASN A 23 4.41 17.82 13.75
C ASN A 23 5.25 17.76 15.03
N ALA A 24 6.51 17.33 14.89
CA ALA A 24 7.43 17.17 15.99
C ALA A 24 8.74 17.94 15.74
N THR A 25 9.48 18.22 16.82
CA THR A 25 10.82 18.80 16.74
C THR A 25 11.83 17.84 17.40
N PRO A 26 12.80 17.27 16.66
CA PRO A 26 13.06 17.47 15.22
C PRO A 26 11.95 16.85 14.34
N PRO A 27 11.79 17.33 13.09
CA PRO A 27 10.77 16.81 12.18
C PRO A 27 10.99 15.32 11.90
N PRO A 28 9.91 14.55 11.72
CA PRO A 28 10.01 13.13 11.40
C PRO A 28 10.59 12.91 10.01
N ALA A 29 11.33 11.81 9.85
CA ALA A 29 11.71 11.32 8.53
C ALA A 29 10.54 10.56 7.93
N PHE A 30 10.15 10.91 6.70
CA PHE A 30 9.10 10.23 5.96
C PHE A 30 9.69 9.30 4.90
N GLY A 31 9.13 8.10 4.79
CA GLY A 31 9.31 7.18 3.68
C GLY A 31 7.98 6.95 2.98
N LEU A 32 7.98 6.91 1.66
CA LEU A 32 6.82 6.57 0.83
C LEU A 32 7.10 5.26 0.12
N LEU A 33 6.30 4.26 0.42
CA LEU A 33 6.41 2.91 -0.11
C LEU A 33 5.29 2.64 -1.10
N THR A 34 5.66 2.12 -2.27
CA THR A 34 4.73 1.43 -3.18
C THR A 34 5.20 0.01 -3.43
N VAL A 35 4.27 -0.92 -3.60
CA VAL A 35 4.56 -2.33 -3.86
C VAL A 35 3.96 -2.72 -5.21
N ILE A 36 4.82 -3.23 -6.09
CA ILE A 36 4.40 -3.85 -7.34
C ILE A 36 3.90 -5.26 -7.01
N ASP A 37 2.59 -5.47 -7.12
CA ASP A 37 1.93 -6.73 -6.75
C ASP A 37 2.16 -7.81 -7.79
N ILE A 38 2.90 -8.84 -7.43
CA ILE A 38 3.11 -10.05 -8.25
C ILE A 38 2.26 -11.24 -7.79
N GLY A 39 1.51 -11.11 -6.70
CA GLY A 39 0.71 -12.18 -6.10
C GLY A 39 -0.27 -12.85 -7.08
N PRO A 40 -1.02 -12.11 -7.91
CA PRO A 40 -1.90 -12.71 -8.91
C PRO A 40 -1.18 -13.63 -9.91
N ARG A 41 0.06 -13.33 -10.25
CA ARG A 41 0.89 -14.16 -11.15
C ARG A 41 1.34 -15.45 -10.46
N GLU A 42 1.82 -15.36 -9.23
CA GLU A 42 2.25 -16.51 -8.44
C GLU A 42 1.10 -17.46 -8.15
N ASP A 43 -0.09 -16.95 -7.86
CA ASP A 43 -1.26 -17.77 -7.58
C ASP A 43 -1.74 -18.50 -8.84
N ILE A 44 -1.69 -17.85 -10.02
CA ILE A 44 -1.97 -18.50 -11.30
C ILE A 44 -0.98 -19.62 -11.57
N ASP A 45 0.31 -19.42 -11.31
CA ASP A 45 1.35 -20.44 -11.52
C ASP A 45 1.21 -21.61 -10.54
N ARG A 46 0.86 -21.34 -9.28
CA ARG A 46 0.55 -22.39 -8.28
C ARG A 46 -0.69 -23.21 -8.65
N MET A 47 -1.77 -22.58 -9.12
CA MET A 47 -2.97 -23.29 -9.55
C MET A 47 -2.70 -24.13 -10.79
N ARG A 48 -1.93 -23.62 -11.75
CA ARG A 48 -1.53 -24.37 -12.96
C ARG A 48 -0.68 -25.59 -12.62
N GLY A 49 0.27 -25.49 -11.69
CA GLY A 49 1.09 -26.62 -11.24
C GLY A 49 0.28 -27.73 -10.56
N ARG A 50 -0.89 -27.42 -9.98
CA ARG A 50 -1.77 -28.39 -9.32
C ARG A 50 -2.74 -29.13 -10.27
N PHE A 51 -3.21 -28.46 -11.31
CA PHE A 51 -4.35 -28.95 -12.11
C PHE A 51 -3.99 -29.34 -13.55
N LEU A 52 -2.84 -28.93 -14.07
CA LEU A 52 -2.49 -29.17 -15.48
C LEU A 52 -1.23 -30.03 -15.61
N ARG A 53 -1.42 -31.29 -16.05
CA ARG A 53 -0.33 -32.18 -16.47
C ARG A 53 0.32 -31.82 -17.82
N ALA A 54 -0.13 -30.78 -18.49
CA ALA A 54 0.40 -30.33 -19.78
C ALA A 54 1.23 -29.05 -19.62
N PRO A 55 2.41 -28.94 -20.24
CA PRO A 55 3.19 -27.71 -20.25
C PRO A 55 2.48 -26.68 -21.13
N MET A 56 1.63 -25.85 -20.53
CA MET A 56 1.18 -24.64 -21.21
C MET A 56 2.35 -23.65 -21.24
N ARG A 57 2.61 -23.09 -22.43
CA ARG A 57 3.62 -22.06 -22.65
C ARG A 57 3.37 -20.92 -21.63
N HIS A 58 4.31 -20.73 -20.73
CA HIS A 58 4.40 -19.48 -19.98
C HIS A 58 4.41 -18.35 -21.01
N GLN A 59 3.48 -17.40 -20.89
CA GLN A 59 3.74 -16.12 -21.53
C GLN A 59 4.86 -15.49 -20.71
N PRO A 60 6.07 -15.38 -21.25
CA PRO A 60 7.16 -14.77 -20.53
C PRO A 60 6.74 -13.35 -20.18
N VAL A 61 6.96 -12.95 -18.93
CA VAL A 61 6.83 -11.55 -18.53
C VAL A 61 7.73 -10.76 -19.46
N THR A 62 7.14 -9.93 -20.30
CA THR A 62 7.90 -9.18 -21.28
C THR A 62 8.63 -8.04 -20.59
N ARG A 63 9.78 -7.66 -21.12
CA ARG A 63 10.54 -6.50 -20.62
C ARG A 63 9.70 -5.22 -20.63
N GLU A 64 8.77 -5.12 -21.57
CA GLU A 64 7.82 -4.01 -21.68
C GLU A 64 6.83 -3.97 -20.52
N MET A 65 6.34 -5.13 -20.06
CA MET A 65 5.44 -5.22 -18.91
C MET A 65 6.15 -4.79 -17.63
N LEU A 66 7.39 -5.25 -17.41
CA LEU A 66 8.18 -4.83 -16.25
C LEU A 66 8.45 -3.32 -16.26
N ALA A 67 8.82 -2.78 -17.39
CA ALA A 67 9.05 -1.34 -17.54
C ALA A 67 7.78 -0.52 -17.29
N ALA A 68 6.61 -1.00 -17.71
CA ALA A 68 5.34 -0.34 -17.45
C ALA A 68 4.96 -0.35 -15.97
N GLU A 69 5.22 -1.46 -15.26
CA GLU A 69 4.98 -1.56 -13.82
C GLU A 69 5.91 -0.66 -13.01
N GLU A 70 7.19 -0.61 -13.39
CA GLU A 70 8.16 0.31 -12.78
C GLU A 70 7.75 1.78 -13.02
N ALA A 71 7.33 2.12 -14.25
CA ALA A 71 6.85 3.47 -14.57
C ALA A 71 5.61 3.83 -13.73
N ALA A 72 4.62 2.93 -13.61
CA ALA A 72 3.44 3.14 -12.79
C ALA A 72 3.80 3.33 -11.30
N ALA A 73 4.77 2.57 -10.78
CA ALA A 73 5.25 2.74 -9.41
C ALA A 73 5.90 4.11 -9.21
N GLN A 74 6.67 4.62 -10.20
CA GLN A 74 7.26 5.96 -10.14
C GLN A 74 6.20 7.07 -10.18
N ASP A 75 5.14 6.90 -10.98
CA ASP A 75 4.02 7.85 -11.02
C ASP A 75 3.31 7.93 -9.66
N ILE A 76 3.06 6.78 -9.00
CA ILE A 76 2.48 6.71 -7.67
C ILE A 76 3.36 7.42 -6.64
N LEU A 77 4.67 7.18 -6.66
CA LEU A 77 5.61 7.84 -5.75
C LEU A 77 5.68 9.34 -6.01
N SER A 78 5.64 9.77 -7.27
CA SER A 78 5.66 11.18 -7.64
C SER A 78 4.43 11.92 -7.10
N ALA A 79 3.25 11.31 -7.19
CA ALA A 79 2.02 11.83 -6.58
C ALA A 79 2.14 11.92 -5.05
N GLY A 80 2.76 10.93 -4.40
CA GLY A 80 3.04 10.95 -2.97
C GLY A 80 4.01 12.05 -2.57
N LEU A 81 5.10 12.24 -3.33
CA LEU A 81 6.09 13.30 -3.07
C LEU A 81 5.51 14.71 -3.21
N ALA A 82 4.52 14.90 -4.09
CA ALA A 82 3.80 16.16 -4.17
C ALA A 82 3.05 16.50 -2.88
N CYS A 83 2.62 15.48 -2.13
CA CYS A 83 1.89 15.63 -0.86
C CYS A 83 2.81 15.62 0.38
N VAL A 84 3.96 14.90 0.31
CA VAL A 84 4.92 14.75 1.42
C VAL A 84 6.32 15.06 0.88
N GLN A 85 6.67 16.34 0.85
CA GLN A 85 7.95 16.79 0.30
C GLN A 85 9.14 16.28 1.13
N GLY A 86 10.20 15.90 0.44
CA GLY A 86 11.43 15.44 1.08
C GLY A 86 11.37 14.01 1.65
N ALA A 87 10.30 13.27 1.37
CA ALA A 87 10.23 11.87 1.76
C ALA A 87 11.21 11.01 0.94
N GLU A 88 11.76 9.98 1.58
CA GLU A 88 12.49 8.91 0.92
C GLU A 88 11.49 8.01 0.15
N THR A 89 11.84 7.59 -1.06
CA THR A 89 10.98 6.71 -1.85
C THR A 89 11.48 5.26 -1.82
N LEU A 90 10.55 4.33 -1.61
CA LEU A 90 10.81 2.90 -1.59
C LEU A 90 9.88 2.19 -2.58
N VAL A 91 10.46 1.36 -3.44
CA VAL A 91 9.74 0.43 -4.30
C VAL A 91 10.05 -0.99 -3.85
N ARG A 92 9.02 -1.81 -3.69
CA ARG A 92 9.14 -3.23 -3.43
C ARG A 92 8.36 -4.00 -4.49
N GLN A 93 8.70 -5.26 -4.66
CA GLN A 93 8.01 -6.16 -5.56
C GLN A 93 7.69 -7.45 -4.81
N GLY A 94 6.42 -7.84 -4.80
CA GLY A 94 5.99 -8.98 -4.01
C GLY A 94 4.50 -8.90 -3.69
N ARG A 95 4.08 -9.62 -2.66
CA ARG A 95 2.74 -9.52 -2.10
C ARG A 95 2.67 -8.31 -1.18
N PRO A 96 1.78 -7.34 -1.46
CA PRO A 96 1.75 -6.06 -0.74
C PRO A 96 1.70 -6.20 0.77
N GLU A 97 0.91 -7.12 1.30
CA GLU A 97 0.76 -7.33 2.73
C GLU A 97 2.06 -7.78 3.41
N LEU A 98 2.89 -8.57 2.72
CA LEU A 98 4.18 -9.02 3.24
C LEU A 98 5.25 -7.96 3.08
N GLU A 99 5.32 -7.35 1.89
CA GLU A 99 6.35 -6.36 1.58
C GLU A 99 6.24 -5.09 2.41
N ILE A 100 5.02 -4.68 2.79
CA ILE A 100 4.82 -3.55 3.69
C ILE A 100 5.40 -3.85 5.09
N VAL A 101 5.13 -5.03 5.64
CA VAL A 101 5.65 -5.43 6.95
C VAL A 101 7.17 -5.54 6.94
N ASN A 102 7.72 -6.18 5.89
CA ASN A 102 9.17 -6.32 5.72
C ASN A 102 9.86 -4.96 5.55
N ALA A 103 9.34 -4.10 4.68
CA ALA A 103 9.87 -2.76 4.47
C ALA A 103 9.83 -1.91 5.74
N ALA A 104 8.75 -2.01 6.53
CA ALA A 104 8.66 -1.31 7.82
C ALA A 104 9.72 -1.76 8.81
N ALA A 105 10.00 -3.07 8.88
CA ALA A 105 11.03 -3.62 9.75
C ALA A 105 12.44 -3.21 9.28
N GLU A 106 12.76 -3.35 7.99
CA GLU A 106 14.06 -3.02 7.41
C GLU A 106 14.35 -1.51 7.49
N TRP A 107 13.36 -0.69 7.14
CA TRP A 107 13.46 0.76 7.19
C TRP A 107 13.38 1.31 8.62
N LYS A 108 13.11 0.44 9.63
CA LYS A 108 12.95 0.78 11.05
C LYS A 108 11.90 1.87 11.25
N ALA A 109 10.72 1.64 10.70
CA ALA A 109 9.60 2.54 10.85
C ALA A 109 9.11 2.57 12.31
N ASP A 110 8.85 3.77 12.84
CA ASP A 110 8.19 3.97 14.13
C ASP A 110 6.68 3.95 14.01
N VAL A 111 6.15 4.29 12.81
CA VAL A 111 4.71 4.28 12.50
C VAL A 111 4.52 3.96 11.02
N ILE A 112 3.49 3.15 10.72
CA ILE A 112 3.01 2.92 9.35
C ILE A 112 1.71 3.71 9.14
N LEU A 113 1.62 4.46 8.04
CA LEU A 113 0.37 5.05 7.53
C LEU A 113 -0.12 4.18 6.37
N ILE A 114 -1.31 3.61 6.49
CA ILE A 114 -1.91 2.76 5.46
C ILE A 114 -3.35 3.17 5.17
N GLY A 115 -3.72 3.22 3.89
CA GLY A 115 -5.09 3.50 3.47
C GLY A 115 -6.04 2.35 3.80
N ALA A 116 -7.27 2.67 4.20
CA ALA A 116 -8.35 1.71 4.15
C ALA A 116 -8.69 1.41 2.68
N HIS A 117 -9.14 0.19 2.39
CA HIS A 117 -9.56 -0.17 1.04
C HIS A 117 -10.68 0.77 0.57
N ALA A 118 -10.46 1.43 -0.56
CA ALA A 118 -11.48 2.17 -1.28
C ALA A 118 -11.43 1.71 -2.74
N GLU A 119 -12.52 1.22 -3.28
CA GLU A 119 -12.63 1.00 -4.72
C GLU A 119 -12.67 2.37 -5.41
N TYR A 120 -11.99 2.48 -6.54
CA TYR A 120 -11.88 3.74 -7.26
C TYR A 120 -13.28 4.27 -7.66
N GLY A 121 -13.64 5.47 -7.17
CA GLY A 121 -14.92 6.11 -7.47
C GLY A 121 -16.10 5.69 -6.57
N GLU A 122 -15.91 4.77 -5.64
CA GLU A 122 -16.94 4.39 -4.66
C GLU A 122 -16.87 5.26 -3.39
N PRO A 123 -18.02 5.56 -2.76
CA PRO A 123 -18.03 6.26 -1.49
C PRO A 123 -17.34 5.42 -0.41
N PRO A 124 -16.70 6.05 0.58
CA PRO A 124 -16.01 5.34 1.65
C PRO A 124 -16.96 4.39 2.37
N GLN A 125 -16.65 3.10 2.35
CA GLN A 125 -17.44 2.09 3.04
C GLN A 125 -17.12 2.10 4.54
N VAL A 126 -18.17 1.92 5.36
CA VAL A 126 -18.06 1.78 6.81
C VAL A 126 -18.48 0.35 7.18
N GLY A 127 -17.68 -0.31 8.03
CA GLY A 127 -17.99 -1.66 8.48
C GLY A 127 -16.84 -2.66 8.30
N PRO A 128 -17.08 -3.96 8.48
CA PRO A 128 -16.03 -4.98 8.53
C PRO A 128 -15.21 -5.13 7.24
N ARG A 129 -15.78 -4.79 6.09
CA ARG A 129 -15.11 -4.89 4.77
C ARG A 129 -14.30 -3.65 4.40
N SER A 130 -14.47 -2.55 5.12
CA SER A 130 -13.87 -1.26 4.80
C SER A 130 -12.35 -1.18 5.01
N VAL A 131 -11.76 -2.14 5.71
CA VAL A 131 -10.31 -2.14 5.98
C VAL A 131 -9.51 -2.73 4.83
N GLY A 132 -10.08 -3.70 4.11
CA GLY A 132 -9.35 -4.46 3.09
C GLY A 132 -8.39 -5.50 3.69
N HIS A 133 -7.96 -6.47 2.86
CA HIS A 133 -7.13 -7.58 3.35
C HIS A 133 -5.68 -7.16 3.64
N VAL A 134 -5.09 -6.31 2.80
CA VAL A 134 -3.72 -5.82 2.97
C VAL A 134 -3.59 -5.03 4.28
N ALA A 135 -4.45 -4.03 4.48
CA ALA A 135 -4.41 -3.21 5.69
C ALA A 135 -4.69 -4.03 6.94
N ARG A 136 -5.60 -5.02 6.87
CA ARG A 136 -5.88 -5.94 7.99
C ARG A 136 -4.66 -6.77 8.34
N PHE A 137 -4.00 -7.36 7.33
CA PHE A 137 -2.78 -8.14 7.56
C PHE A 137 -1.68 -7.27 8.20
N VAL A 138 -1.48 -6.05 7.69
CA VAL A 138 -0.49 -5.12 8.24
C VAL A 138 -0.83 -4.75 9.70
N LEU A 139 -2.11 -4.50 10.02
CA LEU A 139 -2.55 -4.24 11.40
C LEU A 139 -2.22 -5.39 12.36
N ASP A 140 -2.31 -6.63 11.89
CA ASP A 140 -2.07 -7.83 12.69
C ASP A 140 -0.59 -8.20 12.82
N HIS A 141 0.28 -7.79 11.86
CA HIS A 141 1.66 -8.27 11.75
C HIS A 141 2.74 -7.19 11.76
N ALA A 142 2.37 -5.92 11.78
CA ALA A 142 3.35 -4.83 11.71
C ALA A 142 4.29 -4.81 12.93
N PRO A 143 5.57 -4.48 12.73
CA PRO A 143 6.56 -4.38 13.81
C PRO A 143 6.41 -3.10 14.66
N CYS A 144 5.52 -2.19 14.27
CA CYS A 144 5.30 -0.89 14.90
C CYS A 144 3.83 -0.47 14.82
N PRO A 145 3.39 0.58 15.54
CA PRO A 145 2.04 1.13 15.42
C PRO A 145 1.61 1.42 13.99
N VAL A 146 0.34 1.15 13.69
CA VAL A 146 -0.27 1.37 12.37
C VAL A 146 -1.40 2.38 12.50
N LEU A 147 -1.34 3.45 11.72
CA LEU A 147 -2.44 4.41 11.56
C LEU A 147 -3.19 4.09 10.27
N LEU A 148 -4.41 3.58 10.43
CA LEU A 148 -5.32 3.37 9.31
C LEU A 148 -5.94 4.69 8.88
N VAL A 149 -5.58 5.13 7.68
CA VAL A 149 -6.08 6.37 7.09
C VAL A 149 -7.35 6.07 6.30
N ARG A 150 -8.41 6.82 6.57
CA ARG A 150 -9.69 6.68 5.88
C ARG A 150 -10.05 7.97 5.15
N PRO A 151 -10.75 7.90 4.01
CA PRO A 151 -11.43 9.05 3.45
C PRO A 151 -12.39 9.65 4.50
N LEU A 152 -12.54 10.97 4.50
CA LEU A 152 -13.49 11.63 5.39
C LEU A 152 -14.92 11.22 5.01
N ALA A 153 -15.60 10.54 5.93
CA ALA A 153 -16.95 10.02 5.75
C ALA A 153 -17.89 10.53 6.86
N ARG A 154 -17.72 11.80 7.27
CA ARG A 154 -18.47 12.39 8.39
C ARG A 154 -19.99 12.38 8.17
N GLU A 155 -20.44 12.44 6.92
CA GLU A 155 -21.86 12.42 6.55
C GLU A 155 -22.53 11.06 6.78
N GLN A 156 -21.72 9.99 6.94
CA GLN A 156 -22.21 8.65 7.24
C GLN A 156 -22.37 8.38 8.75
N PHE A 157 -22.15 9.38 9.59
CA PHE A 157 -22.22 9.26 11.04
C PHE A 157 -23.28 10.20 11.65
N PRO A 158 -23.90 9.83 12.79
CA PRO A 158 -23.71 8.57 13.54
C PRO A 158 -24.25 7.34 12.81
N ILE A 159 -23.66 6.17 13.09
CA ILE A 159 -24.20 4.90 12.59
C ILE A 159 -25.55 4.66 13.28
N ASN A 160 -26.62 4.74 12.53
CA ASN A 160 -27.95 4.37 13.02
C ASN A 160 -28.03 2.83 13.09
N ARG A 161 -28.30 2.31 14.28
CA ARG A 161 -28.52 0.86 14.50
C ARG A 161 -29.96 0.50 14.20
#